data_de7e2913b734654cb2df8aa64486d3e4
#
_entry.id   de7e2913b734654cb2df8aa64486d3e4
#
_cell.length_a   1.000
_cell.length_b   1.000
_cell.length_c   1.000
_cell.angle_alpha   90.00
_cell.angle_beta   90.00
_cell.angle_gamma   90.00
#
_symmetry.space_group_name_H-M   'P 1'
#
loop_
_entity.id
_entity.type
_entity.pdbx_description
1 polymer ?
#
loop_
_entity_poly.entity_id
_entity_poly.type
_entity_poly.pdbx_seq_one_letter_code
_entity_poly.pdbx_strand_id
1 'polypeptide(L)'
;MNSTSKRTRKKEWFDNDSFWRELYSFLFSAQRFAAATEQVAQALTLTKPPGKTALDLCCGPGRCSIALAKRGFRVTGVDRTKFLLDKARAKARAARVKIEWVREDMRDFVRPGAFALVLSMFTSFGYFDDRQEDLAVLRNMFRSLQPGGVCLIEVLGKERLAKVFQPTSSTLLPDGAVLIERREILDDWTRIRNEWLLLKNNRVKRFPFQNNVYSGRELGDRLELAGFTSVRLYGSLAGQPYGPDAERLIAVARKPGKESAS
;
A
#
# COMPACT_ATOMS: atom_id res chain seq x y z
N MET A 1 4.18 31.96 10.13
CA MET A 1 2.83 31.36 10.10
C MET A 1 2.39 31.27 8.64
N ASN A 2 2.65 30.16 7.95
CA ASN A 2 2.15 29.92 6.60
C ASN A 2 1.06 28.85 6.68
N SER A 3 -0.19 29.30 6.75
CA SER A 3 -1.37 28.50 6.56
C SER A 3 -1.42 28.11 5.07
N THR A 4 -0.87 26.96 4.72
CA THR A 4 -1.13 26.34 3.43
C THR A 4 -2.59 25.90 3.42
N SER A 5 -3.44 26.68 2.76
CA SER A 5 -4.82 26.34 2.44
C SER A 5 -4.84 24.92 1.84
N LYS A 6 -5.44 23.97 2.55
CA LYS A 6 -5.71 22.62 2.02
C LYS A 6 -6.64 22.80 0.81
N ARG A 7 -6.11 22.67 -0.41
CA ARG A 7 -6.93 22.63 -1.62
C ARG A 7 -8.03 21.58 -1.41
N THR A 8 -9.28 21.97 -1.58
CA THR A 8 -10.42 21.04 -1.61
C THR A 8 -10.24 20.12 -2.82
N ARG A 9 -9.73 18.92 -2.58
CA ARG A 9 -9.58 17.88 -3.61
C ARG A 9 -10.96 17.35 -4.01
N LYS A 10 -11.13 17.04 -5.30
CA LYS A 10 -12.30 16.32 -5.81
C LYS A 10 -12.47 15.03 -5.02
N LYS A 11 -13.72 14.63 -4.78
CA LYS A 11 -14.02 13.33 -4.15
C LYS A 11 -13.52 12.19 -5.03
N GLU A 12 -12.66 11.36 -4.47
CA GLU A 12 -12.02 10.23 -5.14
C GLU A 12 -12.70 8.92 -4.76
N TRP A 13 -12.50 7.84 -5.54
CA TRP A 13 -13.17 6.58 -5.32
C TRP A 13 -12.90 5.98 -3.93
N PHE A 14 -11.69 6.16 -3.41
CA PHE A 14 -11.30 5.67 -2.07
C PHE A 14 -11.88 6.52 -0.91
N ASP A 15 -12.59 7.62 -1.20
CA ASP A 15 -13.43 8.34 -0.24
C ASP A 15 -14.78 7.67 -0.02
N ASN A 16 -15.08 6.63 -0.76
CA ASN A 16 -16.36 5.93 -0.67
C ASN A 16 -16.38 4.97 0.53
N ASP A 17 -16.88 5.42 1.67
CA ASP A 17 -17.02 4.60 2.87
C ASP A 17 -17.82 3.30 2.62
N SER A 18 -18.77 3.30 1.70
CA SER A 18 -19.55 2.10 1.34
C SER A 18 -18.67 1.03 0.73
N PHE A 19 -17.69 1.40 -0.13
CA PHE A 19 -16.73 0.47 -0.69
C PHE A 19 -15.98 -0.30 0.42
N TRP A 20 -15.43 0.42 1.38
CA TRP A 20 -14.64 -0.18 2.46
C TRP A 20 -15.49 -1.02 3.42
N ARG A 21 -16.73 -0.62 3.69
CA ARG A 21 -17.63 -1.34 4.59
C ARG A 21 -18.17 -2.62 3.98
N GLU A 22 -18.67 -2.55 2.76
CA GLU A 22 -19.30 -3.66 2.07
C GLU A 22 -18.29 -4.76 1.70
N LEU A 23 -17.09 -4.36 1.32
CA LEU A 23 -16.03 -5.27 0.89
C LEU A 23 -15.04 -5.62 2.01
N TYR A 24 -15.30 -5.19 3.25
CA TYR A 24 -14.36 -5.37 4.36
C TYR A 24 -13.97 -6.83 4.58
N SER A 25 -14.95 -7.74 4.65
CA SER A 25 -14.71 -9.17 4.90
C SER A 25 -13.91 -9.83 3.78
N PHE A 26 -14.12 -9.41 2.54
CA PHE A 26 -13.38 -9.87 1.37
C PHE A 26 -11.94 -9.33 1.36
N LEU A 27 -11.77 -8.01 1.52
CA LEU A 27 -10.46 -7.36 1.45
C LEU A 27 -9.56 -7.65 2.65
N PHE A 28 -10.18 -7.87 3.82
CA PHE A 28 -9.48 -7.97 5.10
C PHE A 28 -9.92 -9.19 5.90
N SER A 29 -9.93 -10.36 5.23
CA SER A 29 -10.32 -11.63 5.86
C SER A 29 -9.37 -12.03 7.00
N ALA A 30 -9.83 -12.92 7.90
CA ALA A 30 -9.01 -13.47 8.98
C ALA A 30 -7.74 -14.16 8.45
N GLN A 31 -7.84 -14.87 7.33
CA GLN A 31 -6.70 -15.51 6.66
C GLN A 31 -5.64 -14.49 6.23
N ARG A 32 -6.05 -13.35 5.65
CA ARG A 32 -5.12 -12.26 5.26
C ARG A 32 -4.45 -11.61 6.46
N PHE A 33 -5.13 -11.53 7.61
CA PHE A 33 -4.52 -11.08 8.85
C PHE A 33 -3.51 -12.08 9.40
N ALA A 34 -3.80 -13.37 9.36
CA ALA A 34 -2.87 -14.41 9.79
C ALA A 34 -1.59 -14.41 8.93
N ALA A 35 -1.75 -14.33 7.60
CA ALA A 35 -0.63 -14.27 6.66
C ALA A 35 0.28 -13.05 6.85
N ALA A 36 -0.25 -11.92 7.35
CA ALA A 36 0.53 -10.70 7.55
C ALA A 36 1.72 -10.90 8.50
N THR A 37 1.66 -11.84 9.43
CA THR A 37 2.75 -12.15 10.35
C THR A 37 3.99 -12.62 9.61
N GLU A 38 3.81 -13.56 8.67
CA GLU A 38 4.89 -14.10 7.84
C GLU A 38 5.32 -13.08 6.78
N GLN A 39 4.38 -12.42 6.11
CA GLN A 39 4.66 -11.39 5.12
C GLN A 39 5.52 -10.25 5.67
N VAL A 40 5.26 -9.81 6.90
CA VAL A 40 6.08 -8.80 7.57
C VAL A 40 7.45 -9.37 7.94
N ALA A 41 7.57 -10.64 8.35
CA ALA A 41 8.87 -11.26 8.61
C ALA A 41 9.74 -11.26 7.35
N GLN A 42 9.18 -11.68 6.23
CA GLN A 42 9.84 -11.70 4.93
C GLN A 42 10.22 -10.28 4.47
N ALA A 43 9.31 -9.31 4.61
CA ALA A 43 9.59 -7.90 4.31
C ALA A 43 10.77 -7.35 5.13
N LEU A 44 10.86 -7.71 6.41
CA LEU A 44 11.98 -7.33 7.28
C LEU A 44 13.30 -7.99 6.86
N THR A 45 13.26 -9.24 6.38
CA THR A 45 14.43 -9.94 5.83
C THR A 45 14.95 -9.26 4.57
N LEU A 46 14.07 -8.79 3.69
CA LEU A 46 14.45 -8.05 2.48
C LEU A 46 14.98 -6.65 2.79
N THR A 47 14.34 -5.95 3.70
CA THR A 47 14.62 -4.53 3.96
C THR A 47 15.78 -4.31 4.91
N LYS A 48 15.96 -5.18 5.93
CA LYS A 48 16.99 -5.05 6.99
C LYS A 48 17.08 -3.58 7.47
N PRO A 49 16.01 -3.03 8.06
CA PRO A 49 15.96 -1.63 8.45
C PRO A 49 16.99 -1.32 9.54
N PRO A 50 17.63 -0.12 9.52
CA PRO A 50 18.68 0.25 10.47
C PRO A 50 18.15 0.61 11.88
N GLY A 51 16.89 0.37 12.16
CA GLY A 51 16.25 0.68 13.44
C GLY A 51 14.86 0.12 13.57
N LYS A 52 14.18 0.44 14.65
CA LYS A 52 12.86 -0.10 15.03
C LYS A 52 11.73 0.93 14.96
N THR A 53 11.84 1.95 14.10
CA THR A 53 10.76 2.90 13.83
C THR A 53 10.18 2.62 12.45
N ALA A 54 8.88 2.44 12.34
CA ALA A 54 8.24 2.10 11.07
C ALA A 54 7.00 2.96 10.79
N LEU A 55 6.87 3.36 9.53
CA LEU A 55 5.67 3.92 8.94
C LEU A 55 4.98 2.84 8.10
N ASP A 56 3.72 2.55 8.40
CA ASP A 56 2.84 1.74 7.57
C ASP A 56 1.87 2.70 6.86
N LEU A 57 2.16 3.00 5.59
CA LEU A 57 1.44 3.99 4.79
C LEU A 57 0.30 3.32 4.04
N CYS A 58 -0.93 3.86 4.17
CA CYS A 58 -2.18 3.21 3.79
C CYS A 58 -2.40 1.89 4.57
N CYS A 59 -2.25 1.97 5.88
CA CYS A 59 -2.22 0.81 6.77
C CYS A 59 -3.55 0.04 6.83
N GLY A 60 -4.65 0.61 6.33
CA GLY A 60 -5.98 0.02 6.39
C GLY A 60 -6.39 -0.36 7.81
N PRO A 61 -6.90 -1.58 8.04
CA PRO A 61 -7.25 -2.07 9.37
C PRO A 61 -6.04 -2.58 10.18
N GLY A 62 -4.81 -2.21 9.80
CA GLY A 62 -3.59 -2.34 10.59
C GLY A 62 -2.92 -3.71 10.59
N ARG A 63 -3.12 -4.55 9.56
CA ARG A 63 -2.54 -5.91 9.55
C ARG A 63 -1.00 -5.91 9.59
N CYS A 64 -0.33 -5.07 8.80
CA CYS A 64 1.14 -4.93 8.86
C CYS A 64 1.59 -4.18 10.11
N SER A 65 0.90 -3.10 10.47
CA SER A 65 1.20 -2.32 11.68
C SER A 65 1.22 -3.19 12.93
N ILE A 66 0.22 -4.05 13.12
CA ILE A 66 0.13 -4.95 14.28
C ILE A 66 1.26 -5.99 14.25
N ALA A 67 1.56 -6.56 13.09
CA ALA A 67 2.62 -7.55 12.94
C ALA A 67 4.01 -6.95 13.21
N LEU A 68 4.26 -5.70 12.80
CA LEU A 68 5.47 -4.93 13.12
C LEU A 68 5.57 -4.61 14.63
N ALA A 69 4.47 -4.14 15.24
CA ALA A 69 4.46 -3.79 16.66
C ALA A 69 4.72 -5.01 17.56
N LYS A 70 4.18 -6.20 17.19
CA LYS A 70 4.50 -7.47 17.87
C LYS A 70 5.97 -7.87 17.77
N ARG A 71 6.73 -7.33 16.79
CA ARG A 71 8.17 -7.52 16.62
C ARG A 71 9.01 -6.40 17.24
N GLY A 72 8.38 -5.58 18.07
CA GLY A 72 9.06 -4.52 18.83
C GLY A 72 9.33 -3.25 18.04
N PHE A 73 8.67 -3.03 16.90
CA PHE A 73 8.74 -1.76 16.21
C PHE A 73 7.83 -0.72 16.87
N ARG A 74 8.31 0.52 16.95
CA ARG A 74 7.48 1.69 17.20
C ARG A 74 6.83 2.08 15.87
N VAL A 75 5.53 1.85 15.75
CA VAL A 75 4.80 1.96 14.48
C VAL A 75 3.89 3.17 14.48
N THR A 76 3.93 3.91 13.37
CA THR A 76 2.91 4.89 12.98
C THR A 76 2.15 4.31 11.79
N GLY A 77 0.86 4.04 11.96
CA GLY A 77 -0.04 3.61 10.88
C GLY A 77 -0.83 4.81 10.36
N VAL A 78 -0.73 5.07 9.07
CA VAL A 78 -1.41 6.19 8.40
C VAL A 78 -2.44 5.65 7.42
N ASP A 79 -3.68 6.11 7.53
CA ASP A 79 -4.74 5.85 6.56
C ASP A 79 -5.74 7.01 6.58
N ARG A 80 -6.34 7.32 5.43
CA ARG A 80 -7.34 8.40 5.39
C ARG A 80 -8.74 7.95 5.83
N THR A 81 -9.03 6.65 5.78
CA THR A 81 -10.34 6.07 6.00
C THR A 81 -10.60 5.86 7.48
N LYS A 82 -11.47 6.70 8.06
CA LYS A 82 -11.83 6.60 9.49
C LYS A 82 -12.32 5.20 9.88
N PHE A 83 -13.19 4.60 9.05
CA PHE A 83 -13.71 3.25 9.31
C PHE A 83 -12.61 2.20 9.45
N LEU A 84 -11.60 2.22 8.56
CA LEU A 84 -10.48 1.27 8.62
C LEU A 84 -9.61 1.50 9.85
N LEU A 85 -9.32 2.77 10.19
CA LEU A 85 -8.55 3.10 11.40
C LEU A 85 -9.29 2.71 12.69
N ASP A 86 -10.61 2.81 12.74
CA ASP A 86 -11.38 2.35 13.89
C ASP A 86 -11.26 0.82 14.06
N LYS A 87 -11.28 0.06 12.93
CA LYS A 87 -11.00 -1.38 12.94
C LYS A 87 -9.56 -1.68 13.38
N ALA A 88 -8.59 -0.88 12.91
CA ALA A 88 -7.18 -1.02 13.29
C ALA A 88 -6.98 -0.82 14.81
N ARG A 89 -7.57 0.24 15.37
CA ARG A 89 -7.52 0.50 16.83
C ARG A 89 -8.11 -0.65 17.65
N ALA A 90 -9.27 -1.17 17.22
CA ALA A 90 -9.91 -2.31 17.90
C ALA A 90 -9.02 -3.56 17.87
N LYS A 91 -8.44 -3.88 16.71
CA LYS A 91 -7.54 -5.04 16.55
C LYS A 91 -6.23 -4.87 17.31
N ALA A 92 -5.64 -3.68 17.34
CA ALA A 92 -4.43 -3.40 18.11
C ALA A 92 -4.65 -3.57 19.63
N ARG A 93 -5.81 -3.09 20.14
CA ARG A 93 -6.20 -3.33 21.55
C ARG A 93 -6.31 -4.82 21.87
N ALA A 94 -7.00 -5.57 21.00
CA ALA A 94 -7.13 -7.02 21.17
C ALA A 94 -5.77 -7.75 21.11
N ALA A 95 -4.85 -7.26 20.29
CA ALA A 95 -3.48 -7.77 20.17
C ALA A 95 -2.53 -7.27 21.28
N ARG A 96 -2.99 -6.38 22.19
CA ARG A 96 -2.21 -5.74 23.25
C ARG A 96 -0.95 -5.04 22.77
N VAL A 97 -1.01 -4.37 21.62
CA VAL A 97 0.09 -3.57 21.06
C VAL A 97 -0.28 -2.08 21.01
N LYS A 98 0.74 -1.23 21.20
CA LYS A 98 0.61 0.22 21.07
C LYS A 98 1.08 0.66 19.69
N ILE A 99 0.22 1.40 18.97
CA ILE A 99 0.49 1.92 17.62
C ILE A 99 -0.08 3.34 17.57
N GLU A 100 0.68 4.25 17.01
CA GLU A 100 0.19 5.58 16.68
C GLU A 100 -0.66 5.49 15.40
N TRP A 101 -1.90 5.96 15.44
CA TRP A 101 -2.80 5.96 14.29
C TRP A 101 -3.08 7.40 13.86
N VAL A 102 -2.70 7.71 12.62
CA VAL A 102 -2.87 9.02 12.01
C VAL A 102 -3.90 8.93 10.89
N ARG A 103 -4.91 9.80 10.92
CA ARG A 103 -5.87 9.92 9.83
C ARG A 103 -5.41 11.01 8.88
N GLU A 104 -4.74 10.63 7.81
CA GLU A 104 -4.22 11.55 6.81
C GLU A 104 -4.11 10.91 5.43
N ASP A 105 -4.10 11.73 4.38
CA ASP A 105 -3.84 11.30 3.02
C ASP A 105 -2.33 11.04 2.83
N MET A 106 -1.96 9.98 2.10
CA MET A 106 -0.56 9.65 1.84
C MET A 106 0.18 10.76 1.05
N ARG A 107 -0.55 11.60 0.31
CA ARG A 107 0.00 12.76 -0.41
C ARG A 107 0.42 13.89 0.52
N ASP A 108 -0.16 13.97 1.69
CA ASP A 108 0.05 15.07 2.65
C ASP A 108 0.94 14.65 3.82
N PHE A 109 0.89 13.35 4.17
CA PHE A 109 1.66 12.86 5.32
C PHE A 109 3.16 12.90 5.05
N VAL A 110 3.88 13.61 5.90
CA VAL A 110 5.34 13.62 5.96
C VAL A 110 5.81 13.86 7.38
N ARG A 111 6.78 13.08 7.84
CA ARG A 111 7.44 13.27 9.12
C ARG A 111 8.95 13.11 8.91
N PRO A 112 9.67 14.22 8.64
CA PRO A 112 11.04 14.19 8.17
C PRO A 112 11.98 13.40 9.08
N GLY A 113 12.71 12.44 8.53
CA GLY A 113 13.76 11.69 9.21
C GLY A 113 13.29 10.79 10.36
N ALA A 114 12.00 10.51 10.48
CA ALA A 114 11.43 9.84 11.67
C ALA A 114 11.50 8.31 11.62
N PHE A 115 11.62 7.71 10.43
CA PHE A 115 11.43 6.27 10.29
C PHE A 115 12.66 5.57 9.71
N ALA A 116 12.97 4.40 10.28
CA ALA A 116 13.96 3.47 9.73
C ALA A 116 13.37 2.64 8.57
N LEU A 117 12.05 2.41 8.60
CA LEU A 117 11.31 1.62 7.64
C LEU A 117 10.03 2.35 7.21
N VAL A 118 9.75 2.37 5.91
CA VAL A 118 8.44 2.76 5.37
C VAL A 118 7.90 1.60 4.55
N LEU A 119 6.68 1.18 4.84
CA LEU A 119 5.94 0.16 4.08
C LEU A 119 4.73 0.76 3.37
N SER A 120 4.50 0.35 2.11
CA SER A 120 3.25 0.52 1.39
C SER A 120 2.94 -0.80 0.69
N MET A 121 2.01 -1.58 1.24
CA MET A 121 1.78 -2.96 0.83
C MET A 121 0.37 -3.18 0.27
N PHE A 122 0.19 -4.30 -0.43
CA PHE A 122 -1.09 -4.78 -0.93
C PHE A 122 -1.75 -3.84 -1.95
N THR A 123 -0.91 -3.32 -2.87
CA THR A 123 -1.36 -2.43 -3.96
C THR A 123 -2.04 -1.16 -3.44
N SER A 124 -1.49 -0.57 -2.36
CA SER A 124 -1.97 0.72 -1.85
C SER A 124 -1.35 1.92 -2.57
N PHE A 125 -0.42 1.70 -3.50
CA PHE A 125 0.24 2.71 -4.32
C PHE A 125 -0.34 2.71 -5.74
N GLY A 126 -0.48 3.91 -6.35
CA GLY A 126 -0.99 4.05 -7.72
C GLY A 126 -2.47 4.42 -7.81
N TYR A 127 -3.07 5.04 -6.80
CA TYR A 127 -4.51 5.30 -6.72
C TYR A 127 -4.96 6.61 -7.37
N PHE A 128 -4.04 7.49 -7.75
CA PHE A 128 -4.37 8.85 -8.15
C PHE A 128 -4.55 9.00 -9.67
N ASP A 129 -5.43 9.92 -10.07
CA ASP A 129 -5.64 10.24 -11.47
C ASP A 129 -4.39 10.86 -12.10
N ASP A 130 -3.70 11.72 -11.37
CA ASP A 130 -2.41 12.28 -11.79
C ASP A 130 -1.24 11.45 -11.26
N ARG A 131 -0.46 10.88 -12.16
CA ARG A 131 0.75 10.11 -11.82
C ARG A 131 1.84 10.96 -11.14
N GLN A 132 1.76 12.29 -11.19
CA GLN A 132 2.66 13.16 -10.42
C GLN A 132 2.33 13.12 -8.92
N GLU A 133 1.08 12.83 -8.55
CA GLU A 133 0.71 12.64 -7.14
C GLU A 133 1.35 11.36 -6.57
N ASP A 134 1.48 10.30 -7.38
CA ASP A 134 2.23 9.09 -7.00
C ASP A 134 3.71 9.44 -6.73
N LEU A 135 4.33 10.28 -7.56
CA LEU A 135 5.72 10.72 -7.34
C LEU A 135 5.83 11.59 -6.07
N ALA A 136 4.83 12.43 -5.79
CA ALA A 136 4.79 13.21 -4.55
C ALA A 136 4.74 12.30 -3.30
N VAL A 137 3.98 11.20 -3.36
CA VAL A 137 3.95 10.18 -2.29
C VAL A 137 5.34 9.56 -2.09
N LEU A 138 6.04 9.16 -3.17
CA LEU A 138 7.39 8.61 -3.07
C LEU A 138 8.36 9.60 -2.42
N ARG A 139 8.28 10.89 -2.79
CA ARG A 139 9.07 11.96 -2.16
C ARG A 139 8.75 12.13 -0.68
N ASN A 140 7.48 12.02 -0.28
CA ASN A 140 7.07 12.06 1.12
C ASN A 140 7.59 10.84 1.91
N MET A 141 7.56 9.65 1.32
CA MET A 141 8.19 8.45 1.90
C MET A 141 9.70 8.66 2.08
N PHE A 142 10.38 9.15 1.05
CA PHE A 142 11.81 9.47 1.10
C PHE A 142 12.15 10.50 2.19
N ARG A 143 11.38 11.59 2.28
CA ARG A 143 11.57 12.62 3.32
C ARG A 143 11.33 12.08 4.71
N SER A 144 10.36 11.18 4.87
CA SER A 144 10.00 10.58 6.15
C SER A 144 11.02 9.57 6.67
N LEU A 145 11.84 8.99 5.79
CA LEU A 145 12.93 8.10 6.16
C LEU A 145 14.10 8.88 6.79
N GLN A 146 14.70 8.30 7.83
CA GLN A 146 16.01 8.71 8.35
C GLN A 146 17.11 8.39 7.32
N PRO A 147 18.29 9.01 7.38
CA PRO A 147 19.45 8.60 6.58
C PRO A 147 19.73 7.11 6.74
N GLY A 148 20.00 6.41 5.63
CA GLY A 148 20.15 4.95 5.60
C GLY A 148 18.87 4.15 5.75
N GLY A 149 17.74 4.81 5.97
CA GLY A 149 16.42 4.17 6.06
C GLY A 149 15.99 3.51 4.74
N VAL A 150 15.01 2.62 4.82
CA VAL A 150 14.58 1.78 3.70
C VAL A 150 13.08 1.83 3.51
N CYS A 151 12.63 1.84 2.27
CA CYS A 151 11.21 1.63 1.95
C CYS A 151 11.00 0.29 1.24
N LEU A 152 9.80 -0.26 1.38
CA LEU A 152 9.28 -1.36 0.60
C LEU A 152 7.89 -0.99 0.07
N ILE A 153 7.72 -1.11 -1.25
CA ILE A 153 6.45 -0.95 -1.94
C ILE A 153 6.10 -2.27 -2.60
N GLU A 154 4.88 -2.74 -2.38
CA GLU A 154 4.37 -3.97 -2.98
C GLU A 154 3.09 -3.65 -3.76
N VAL A 155 3.13 -3.93 -5.08
CA VAL A 155 2.02 -3.72 -6.00
C VAL A 155 1.83 -4.92 -6.93
N LEU A 156 0.73 -4.92 -7.68
CA LEU A 156 0.57 -5.79 -8.83
C LEU A 156 1.29 -5.14 -10.03
N GLY A 157 2.43 -5.70 -10.42
CA GLY A 157 3.20 -5.22 -11.58
C GLY A 157 2.54 -5.53 -12.92
N LYS A 158 2.84 -4.73 -13.95
CA LYS A 158 2.33 -4.90 -15.32
C LYS A 158 2.62 -6.29 -15.85
N GLU A 159 3.81 -6.80 -15.63
CA GLU A 159 4.29 -8.09 -16.13
C GLU A 159 3.43 -9.24 -15.57
N ARG A 160 3.14 -9.18 -14.27
CA ARG A 160 2.22 -10.14 -13.65
C ARG A 160 0.80 -9.94 -14.12
N LEU A 161 0.34 -8.70 -14.20
CA LEU A 161 -1.01 -8.37 -14.67
C LEU A 161 -1.24 -8.90 -16.07
N ALA A 162 -0.29 -8.70 -17.01
CA ALA A 162 -0.39 -9.20 -18.38
C ALA A 162 -0.53 -10.74 -18.43
N LYS A 163 0.19 -11.45 -17.56
CA LYS A 163 0.14 -12.93 -17.49
C LYS A 163 -1.20 -13.46 -16.98
N VAL A 164 -1.86 -12.74 -16.04
CA VAL A 164 -3.07 -13.23 -15.35
C VAL A 164 -4.32 -12.41 -15.65
N PHE A 165 -4.25 -11.52 -16.63
CA PHE A 165 -5.34 -10.61 -16.92
C PHE A 165 -6.60 -11.37 -17.35
N GLN A 166 -7.68 -11.08 -16.66
CA GLN A 166 -9.02 -11.54 -17.01
C GLN A 166 -9.95 -10.33 -17.05
N PRO A 167 -10.62 -10.03 -18.16
CA PRO A 167 -11.54 -8.91 -18.26
C PRO A 167 -12.69 -8.98 -17.26
N THR A 168 -13.11 -10.20 -16.92
CA THR A 168 -14.17 -10.43 -15.93
C THR A 168 -13.87 -11.66 -15.10
N SER A 169 -14.09 -11.54 -13.80
CA SER A 169 -14.06 -12.69 -12.88
C SER A 169 -15.19 -12.58 -11.86
N SER A 170 -15.56 -13.68 -11.24
CA SER A 170 -16.54 -13.68 -10.15
C SER A 170 -16.05 -14.53 -8.98
N THR A 171 -16.44 -14.11 -7.78
CA THR A 171 -16.09 -14.79 -6.53
C THR A 171 -17.34 -14.92 -5.66
N LEU A 172 -17.67 -16.12 -5.24
CA LEU A 172 -18.67 -16.36 -4.21
C LEU A 172 -18.05 -16.06 -2.84
N LEU A 173 -18.64 -15.12 -2.12
CA LEU A 173 -18.16 -14.73 -0.78
C LEU A 173 -18.75 -15.67 0.30
N PRO A 174 -18.12 -15.80 1.48
CA PRO A 174 -18.56 -16.70 2.54
C PRO A 174 -19.98 -16.40 3.07
N ASP A 175 -20.48 -15.19 2.88
CA ASP A 175 -21.81 -14.75 3.28
C ASP A 175 -22.88 -14.93 2.18
N GLY A 176 -22.56 -15.65 1.11
CA GLY A 176 -23.43 -15.92 -0.03
C GLY A 176 -23.53 -14.78 -1.05
N ALA A 177 -22.86 -13.65 -0.82
CA ALA A 177 -22.79 -12.59 -1.82
C ALA A 177 -21.88 -12.99 -2.99
N VAL A 178 -22.16 -12.45 -4.17
CA VAL A 178 -21.28 -12.65 -5.36
C VAL A 178 -20.61 -11.33 -5.69
N LEU A 179 -19.29 -11.34 -5.75
CA LEU A 179 -18.49 -10.22 -6.24
C LEU A 179 -18.12 -10.49 -7.70
N ILE A 180 -18.57 -9.64 -8.61
CA ILE A 180 -18.15 -9.64 -10.01
C ILE A 180 -17.18 -8.48 -10.20
N GLU A 181 -16.01 -8.79 -10.75
CA GLU A 181 -14.95 -7.82 -11.02
C GLU A 181 -14.82 -7.69 -12.54
N ARG A 182 -15.04 -6.49 -13.08
CA ARG A 182 -14.80 -6.16 -14.48
C ARG A 182 -13.59 -5.28 -14.57
N ARG A 183 -12.73 -5.54 -15.53
CA ARG A 183 -11.43 -4.86 -15.70
C ARG A 183 -11.21 -4.47 -17.15
N GLU A 184 -10.64 -3.31 -17.34
CA GLU A 184 -10.24 -2.78 -18.65
C GLU A 184 -8.87 -2.12 -18.51
N ILE A 185 -7.97 -2.44 -19.43
CA ILE A 185 -6.66 -1.77 -19.52
C ILE A 185 -6.82 -0.51 -20.35
N LEU A 186 -6.28 0.59 -19.85
CA LEU A 186 -6.35 1.91 -20.44
C LEU A 186 -4.96 2.51 -20.64
N ASP A 187 -4.91 3.54 -21.47
CA ASP A 187 -3.76 4.44 -21.64
C ASP A 187 -2.45 3.64 -21.83
N ASP A 188 -2.42 2.76 -22.84
CA ASP A 188 -1.24 1.95 -23.21
C ASP A 188 -0.65 1.18 -22.00
N TRP A 189 -1.49 0.47 -21.27
CA TRP A 189 -1.09 -0.31 -20.10
C TRP A 189 -0.56 0.53 -18.93
N THR A 190 -0.88 1.82 -18.87
CA THR A 190 -0.48 2.65 -17.72
C THR A 190 -1.54 2.70 -16.63
N ARG A 191 -2.78 2.33 -16.96
CA ARG A 191 -3.94 2.33 -16.06
C ARG A 191 -4.78 1.07 -16.21
N ILE A 192 -5.46 0.73 -15.12
CA ILE A 192 -6.52 -0.27 -15.09
C ILE A 192 -7.79 0.37 -14.53
N ARG A 193 -8.89 0.28 -15.29
CA ARG A 193 -10.24 0.58 -14.82
C ARG A 193 -10.83 -0.69 -14.23
N ASN A 194 -11.43 -0.58 -13.07
CA ASN A 194 -12.16 -1.65 -12.40
C ASN A 194 -13.60 -1.21 -12.16
N GLU A 195 -14.53 -2.12 -12.35
CA GLU A 195 -15.89 -2.00 -11.88
C GLU A 195 -16.22 -3.25 -11.07
N TRP A 196 -16.37 -3.10 -9.77
CA TRP A 196 -16.76 -4.19 -8.88
C TRP A 196 -18.25 -4.13 -8.60
N LEU A 197 -18.95 -5.23 -8.86
CA LEU A 197 -20.38 -5.40 -8.64
C LEU A 197 -20.58 -6.38 -7.50
N LEU A 198 -21.08 -5.89 -6.37
CA LEU A 198 -21.45 -6.74 -5.23
C LEU A 198 -22.94 -7.06 -5.30
N LEU A 199 -23.24 -8.31 -5.55
CA LEU A 199 -24.60 -8.85 -5.58
C LEU A 199 -24.91 -9.46 -4.22
N LYS A 200 -25.87 -8.89 -3.50
CA LYS A 200 -26.32 -9.38 -2.19
C LYS A 200 -27.79 -9.06 -1.96
N ASN A 201 -28.57 -10.04 -1.48
CA ASN A 201 -29.98 -9.87 -1.14
C ASN A 201 -30.80 -9.21 -2.28
N ASN A 202 -30.68 -9.73 -3.50
CA ASN A 202 -31.33 -9.21 -4.73
C ASN A 202 -31.00 -7.74 -5.03
N ARG A 203 -29.91 -7.20 -4.50
CA ARG A 203 -29.43 -5.85 -4.79
C ARG A 203 -28.03 -5.90 -5.37
N VAL A 204 -27.72 -4.93 -6.24
CA VAL A 204 -26.40 -4.75 -6.83
C VAL A 204 -25.84 -3.41 -6.37
N LYS A 205 -24.66 -3.46 -5.77
CA LYS A 205 -23.84 -2.26 -5.49
C LYS A 205 -22.69 -2.20 -6.47
N ARG A 206 -22.45 -1.02 -7.05
CA ARG A 206 -21.39 -0.79 -8.05
C ARG A 206 -20.30 0.07 -7.43
N PHE A 207 -19.07 -0.34 -7.66
CA PHE A 207 -17.87 0.34 -7.16
C PHE A 207 -16.87 0.50 -8.32
N PRO A 208 -16.98 1.58 -9.10
CA PRO A 208 -16.00 1.90 -10.14
C PRO A 208 -14.76 2.55 -9.51
N PHE A 209 -13.58 2.16 -9.98
CA PHE A 209 -12.32 2.79 -9.60
C PHE A 209 -11.23 2.56 -10.65
N GLN A 210 -10.18 3.37 -10.59
CA GLN A 210 -9.03 3.25 -11.47
C GLN A 210 -7.75 3.27 -10.65
N ASN A 211 -6.73 2.56 -11.14
CA ASN A 211 -5.40 2.55 -10.56
C ASN A 211 -4.36 2.72 -11.65
N ASN A 212 -3.27 3.42 -11.34
CA ASN A 212 -2.05 3.37 -12.12
C ASN A 212 -1.40 2.00 -11.96
N VAL A 213 -0.90 1.45 -13.05
CA VAL A 213 -0.11 0.22 -13.03
C VAL A 213 1.32 0.52 -13.48
N TYR A 214 2.27 -0.13 -12.85
CA TYR A 214 3.69 0.08 -13.06
C TYR A 214 4.38 -1.22 -13.46
N SER A 215 5.27 -1.16 -14.43
CA SER A 215 6.27 -2.20 -14.64
C SER A 215 7.38 -2.09 -13.58
N GLY A 216 8.23 -3.12 -13.49
CA GLY A 216 9.38 -3.05 -12.60
C GLY A 216 10.28 -1.85 -12.92
N ARG A 217 10.56 -1.60 -14.19
CA ARG A 217 11.38 -0.46 -14.63
C ARG A 217 10.73 0.88 -14.26
N GLU A 218 9.45 1.08 -14.58
CA GLU A 218 8.76 2.35 -14.28
C GLU A 218 8.72 2.67 -12.79
N LEU A 219 8.51 1.66 -11.93
CA LEU A 219 8.52 1.87 -10.48
C LEU A 219 9.94 2.19 -9.98
N GLY A 220 10.95 1.50 -10.52
CA GLY A 220 12.35 1.77 -10.22
C GLY A 220 12.74 3.21 -10.55
N ASP A 221 12.47 3.66 -11.77
CA ASP A 221 12.78 5.03 -12.24
C ASP A 221 12.09 6.10 -11.36
N ARG A 222 10.84 5.85 -10.96
CA ARG A 222 10.13 6.78 -10.08
C ARG A 222 10.72 6.84 -8.68
N LEU A 223 11.20 5.73 -8.14
CA LEU A 223 11.92 5.71 -6.88
C LEU A 223 13.23 6.49 -6.97
N GLU A 224 14.01 6.31 -8.05
CA GLU A 224 15.22 7.08 -8.31
C GLU A 224 14.93 8.58 -8.45
N LEU A 225 13.89 8.98 -9.18
CA LEU A 225 13.41 10.36 -9.30
C LEU A 225 12.95 10.96 -7.96
N ALA A 226 12.52 10.14 -7.01
CA ALA A 226 12.17 10.58 -5.66
C ALA A 226 13.40 10.75 -4.75
N GLY A 227 14.61 10.33 -5.19
CA GLY A 227 15.87 10.45 -4.48
C GLY A 227 16.39 9.16 -3.86
N PHE A 228 15.67 8.04 -4.03
CA PHE A 228 16.13 6.76 -3.51
C PHE A 228 17.34 6.22 -4.31
N THR A 229 18.17 5.45 -3.62
CA THR A 229 19.30 4.73 -4.20
C THR A 229 19.15 3.24 -3.94
N SER A 230 19.97 2.42 -4.58
CA SER A 230 20.00 0.97 -4.38
C SER A 230 18.63 0.31 -4.52
N VAL A 231 17.88 0.70 -5.56
CA VAL A 231 16.55 0.12 -5.85
C VAL A 231 16.73 -1.34 -6.28
N ARG A 232 16.07 -2.26 -5.58
CA ARG A 232 16.05 -3.69 -5.90
C ARG A 232 14.61 -4.16 -6.06
N LEU A 233 14.37 -4.96 -7.09
CA LEU A 233 13.06 -5.51 -7.41
C LEU A 233 13.03 -7.00 -7.12
N TYR A 234 11.91 -7.45 -6.52
CA TYR A 234 11.68 -8.84 -6.19
C TYR A 234 10.30 -9.28 -6.70
N GLY A 235 10.20 -10.55 -7.06
CA GLY A 235 8.96 -11.19 -7.53
C GLY A 235 8.06 -11.70 -6.41
N SER A 236 8.60 -11.82 -5.19
CA SER A 236 7.87 -12.23 -3.99
C SER A 236 8.55 -11.69 -2.73
N LEU A 237 7.84 -11.70 -1.60
CA LEU A 237 8.40 -11.35 -0.29
C LEU A 237 9.46 -12.35 0.20
N ALA A 238 9.47 -13.57 -0.36
CA ALA A 238 10.53 -14.56 -0.10
C ALA A 238 11.88 -14.22 -0.76
N GLY A 239 11.94 -13.11 -1.53
CA GLY A 239 13.19 -12.62 -2.12
C GLY A 239 13.50 -13.19 -3.50
N GLN A 240 12.56 -13.85 -4.17
CA GLN A 240 12.74 -14.28 -5.55
C GLN A 240 13.03 -13.07 -6.46
N PRO A 241 13.98 -13.17 -7.40
CA PRO A 241 14.21 -12.11 -8.37
C PRO A 241 12.93 -11.74 -9.13
N TYR A 242 12.81 -10.45 -9.48
CA TYR A 242 11.70 -10.03 -10.32
C TYR A 242 11.89 -10.54 -11.77
N GLY A 243 10.88 -11.17 -12.31
CA GLY A 243 10.94 -11.80 -13.63
C GLY A 243 9.57 -12.29 -14.11
N PRO A 244 9.52 -13.09 -15.18
CA PRO A 244 8.26 -13.54 -15.81
C PRO A 244 7.32 -14.30 -14.85
N ASP A 245 7.87 -14.97 -13.85
CA ASP A 245 7.10 -15.77 -12.88
C ASP A 245 6.84 -15.04 -11.57
N ALA A 246 7.11 -13.74 -11.52
CA ALA A 246 6.85 -12.91 -10.35
C ALA A 246 5.36 -12.98 -9.95
N GLU A 247 5.08 -13.21 -8.66
CA GLU A 247 3.73 -13.14 -8.12
C GLU A 247 3.30 -11.70 -7.86
N ARG A 248 4.26 -10.86 -7.49
CA ARG A 248 4.08 -9.45 -7.15
C ARG A 248 5.26 -8.64 -7.66
N LEU A 249 5.10 -7.33 -7.77
CA LEU A 249 6.20 -6.39 -7.92
C LEU A 249 6.50 -5.78 -6.55
N ILE A 250 7.66 -6.11 -6.01
CA ILE A 250 8.14 -5.61 -4.72
C ILE A 250 9.40 -4.79 -4.97
N ALA A 251 9.34 -3.51 -4.67
CA ALA A 251 10.47 -2.62 -4.75
C ALA A 251 11.00 -2.32 -3.34
N VAL A 252 12.28 -2.56 -3.13
CA VAL A 252 13.02 -2.18 -1.92
C VAL A 252 14.04 -1.12 -2.31
N ALA A 253 13.95 0.06 -1.69
CA ALA A 253 14.82 1.19 -2.02
C ALA A 253 15.34 1.88 -0.76
N ARG A 254 16.55 2.42 -0.81
CA ARG A 254 17.22 3.04 0.34
C ARG A 254 17.36 4.55 0.17
N LYS A 255 17.16 5.26 1.28
CA LYS A 255 17.62 6.64 1.39
C LYS A 255 19.13 6.62 1.66
N PRO A 256 19.96 7.44 0.98
CA PRO A 256 21.38 7.55 1.27
C PRO A 256 21.66 7.75 2.76
N GLY A 257 22.74 7.18 3.26
CA GLY A 257 23.26 7.48 4.60
C GLY A 257 23.69 8.95 4.69
N LYS A 258 23.97 9.42 5.89
CA LYS A 258 24.78 10.66 6.00
C LYS A 258 26.16 10.34 5.45
N GLU A 259 26.65 11.14 4.51
CA GLU A 259 28.07 11.14 4.21
C GLU A 259 28.79 11.38 5.55
N SER A 260 29.70 10.50 5.93
CA SER A 260 30.65 10.79 6.96
C SER A 260 31.44 12.02 6.46
N ALA A 261 31.24 13.16 7.12
CA ALA A 261 32.10 14.32 6.91
C ALA A 261 33.53 13.83 7.19
N SER A 262 34.27 13.61 6.10
CA SER A 262 35.73 13.36 6.11
C SER A 262 36.47 14.66 6.30
#